data_7842c19351c6eb548477957e4631f10a
#
_entry.id   7842c19351c6eb548477957e4631f10a
#
_cell.length_a   1.000
_cell.length_b   1.000
_cell.length_c   1.000
_cell.angle_alpha   90.00
_cell.angle_beta   90.00
_cell.angle_gamma   90.00
#
_symmetry.space_group_name_H-M   'P 1'
#
loop_
_entity.id
_entity.type
_entity.pdbx_description
1 polymer ?
#
loop_
_entity_poly.entity_id
_entity_poly.type
_entity_poly.pdbx_seq_one_letter_code
_entity_poly.pdbx_strand_id
1 'polypeptide(L)'
;LKKLAEMYEKETGTKVEIESMGGGIDIQGTLKGYYQSDNMPDIFVNGGSTDFANWDGKLVDMSDQEWASDTDSAYVDDEQGTIGFPYTTEAIGLAYNKDILDKAGIDPATLTGPDAIKKAFETIDSKKDELGITAVVGYCAEPVNLYWSTGQHLFANYLDAGLKRDDTTYIDMLNDGG
;
A
#
# COMPACT_ATOMS: atom_id res chain seq x y z
N LEU A 1 8.74 -8.56 10.98
CA LEU A 1 8.91 -7.73 12.18
C LEU A 1 9.55 -8.50 13.35
N LYS A 2 9.06 -9.69 13.80
CA LYS A 2 9.61 -10.43 14.95
C LYS A 2 11.13 -10.64 14.87
N LYS A 3 11.64 -11.09 13.72
CA LYS A 3 13.08 -11.26 13.51
C LYS A 3 13.86 -9.94 13.64
N LEU A 4 13.29 -8.82 13.20
CA LEU A 4 13.91 -7.50 13.36
C LEU A 4 13.93 -7.07 14.82
N ALA A 5 12.88 -7.31 15.58
CA ALA A 5 12.82 -7.07 17.01
C ALA A 5 13.91 -7.87 17.77
N GLU A 6 14.04 -9.17 17.45
CA GLU A 6 15.10 -10.03 18.04
C GLU A 6 16.51 -9.54 17.71
N MET A 7 16.73 -9.05 16.49
CA MET A 7 18.03 -8.49 16.08
C MET A 7 18.32 -7.19 16.84
N TYR A 8 17.34 -6.31 16.95
CA TYR A 8 17.46 -5.05 17.66
C TYR A 8 17.72 -5.28 19.17
N GLU A 9 16.96 -6.17 19.80
CA GLU A 9 17.18 -6.55 21.20
C GLU A 9 18.60 -7.09 21.43
N LYS A 10 19.09 -7.94 20.53
CA LYS A 10 20.45 -8.48 20.61
C LYS A 10 21.53 -7.41 20.49
N GLU A 11 21.31 -6.40 19.67
CA GLU A 11 22.26 -5.33 19.40
C GLU A 11 22.24 -4.24 20.49
N THR A 12 21.06 -3.87 20.95
CA THR A 12 20.87 -2.73 21.86
C THR A 12 20.56 -3.11 23.31
N GLY A 13 20.15 -4.34 23.55
CA GLY A 13 19.62 -4.79 24.84
C GLY A 13 18.17 -4.32 25.12
N THR A 14 17.55 -3.61 24.17
CA THR A 14 16.18 -3.09 24.31
C THR A 14 15.19 -4.09 23.75
N LYS A 15 14.31 -4.62 24.58
CA LYS A 15 13.23 -5.53 24.18
C LYS A 15 12.16 -4.79 23.41
N VAL A 16 11.73 -5.37 22.29
CA VAL A 16 10.61 -4.89 21.49
C VAL A 16 9.48 -5.93 21.48
N GLU A 17 8.33 -5.58 22.01
CA GLU A 17 7.14 -6.42 21.96
C GLU A 17 6.30 -6.03 20.73
N ILE A 18 5.91 -7.03 19.94
CA ILE A 18 5.13 -6.80 18.72
C ILE A 18 3.73 -7.34 18.90
N GLU A 19 2.76 -6.46 18.78
CA GLU A 19 1.35 -6.79 18.64
C GLU A 19 0.99 -6.77 17.15
N SER A 20 0.42 -7.86 16.63
CA SER A 20 -0.06 -7.96 15.25
C SER A 20 -1.55 -8.25 15.25
N MET A 21 -2.29 -7.43 14.54
CA MET A 21 -3.72 -7.60 14.35
C MET A 21 -3.99 -8.27 13.00
N GLY A 22 -5.08 -9.06 12.94
CA GLY A 22 -5.50 -9.72 11.70
C GLY A 22 -6.08 -8.74 10.68
N GLY A 23 -6.13 -9.15 9.41
CA GLY A 23 -6.80 -8.38 8.35
C GLY A 23 -8.28 -8.13 8.68
N GLY A 24 -8.77 -6.93 8.35
CA GLY A 24 -10.15 -6.51 8.60
C GLY A 24 -10.45 -6.02 10.03
N ILE A 25 -9.44 -5.93 10.89
CA ILE A 25 -9.58 -5.30 12.22
C ILE A 25 -9.54 -3.77 12.07
N ASP A 26 -10.41 -3.08 12.78
CA ASP A 26 -10.36 -1.62 12.92
C ASP A 26 -9.19 -1.23 13.84
N ILE A 27 -8.04 -1.02 13.23
CA ILE A 27 -6.81 -0.66 13.93
C ILE A 27 -6.96 0.70 14.61
N GLN A 28 -7.54 1.68 13.94
CA GLN A 28 -7.68 3.03 14.48
C GLN A 28 -8.66 3.07 15.66
N GLY A 29 -9.76 2.32 15.59
CA GLY A 29 -10.66 2.15 16.73
C GLY A 29 -9.98 1.51 17.93
N THR A 30 -9.15 0.49 17.70
CA THR A 30 -8.36 -0.17 18.74
C THR A 30 -7.35 0.78 19.38
N LEU A 31 -6.59 1.54 18.57
CA LEU A 31 -5.63 2.53 19.06
C LEU A 31 -6.29 3.64 19.88
N LYS A 32 -7.48 4.11 19.46
CA LYS A 32 -8.26 5.06 20.26
C LYS A 32 -8.64 4.49 21.62
N GLY A 33 -8.99 3.21 21.71
CA GLY A 33 -9.23 2.50 22.96
C GLY A 33 -7.99 2.43 23.85
N TYR A 34 -6.84 2.14 23.28
CA TYR A 34 -5.54 2.14 23.99
C TYR A 34 -5.19 3.54 24.50
N TYR A 35 -5.39 4.57 23.68
CA TYR A 35 -5.18 5.95 24.11
C TYR A 35 -6.05 6.35 25.29
N GLN A 36 -7.34 5.98 25.28
CA GLN A 36 -8.27 6.27 26.37
C GLN A 36 -7.94 5.53 27.66
N SER A 37 -7.29 4.37 27.56
CA SER A 37 -6.89 3.55 28.72
C SER A 37 -5.45 3.79 29.17
N ASP A 38 -4.77 4.81 28.61
CA ASP A 38 -3.36 5.13 28.89
C ASP A 38 -2.41 3.94 28.64
N ASN A 39 -2.68 3.20 27.57
CA ASN A 39 -1.93 1.99 27.19
C ASN A 39 -1.52 2.01 25.70
N MET A 40 -1.14 3.19 25.19
CA MET A 40 -0.68 3.33 23.81
C MET A 40 0.64 2.58 23.58
N PRO A 41 0.78 1.90 22.45
CA PRO A 41 2.10 1.44 22.01
C PRO A 41 2.99 2.64 21.66
N ASP A 42 4.32 2.47 21.85
CA ASP A 42 5.30 3.50 21.51
C ASP A 42 5.36 3.77 20.00
N ILE A 43 5.15 2.73 19.19
CA ILE A 43 5.14 2.79 17.73
C ILE A 43 3.90 2.07 17.21
N PHE A 44 3.18 2.71 16.29
CA PHE A 44 1.99 2.13 15.68
C PHE A 44 1.85 2.50 14.20
N VAL A 45 1.01 1.75 13.47
CA VAL A 45 0.85 1.91 12.03
C VAL A 45 -0.27 2.90 11.72
N ASN A 46 0.01 3.84 10.81
CA ASN A 46 -0.96 4.71 10.17
C ASN A 46 -0.99 4.43 8.65
N GLY A 47 -2.18 4.36 8.06
CA GLY A 47 -2.39 4.01 6.66
C GLY A 47 -2.55 5.19 5.70
N GLY A 48 -2.43 6.42 6.17
CA GLY A 48 -2.55 7.61 5.32
C GLY A 48 -3.07 8.85 6.06
N SER A 49 -3.38 9.91 5.32
CA SER A 49 -3.73 11.23 5.88
C SER A 49 -4.87 11.19 6.92
N THR A 50 -5.90 10.40 6.66
CA THR A 50 -7.04 10.25 7.60
C THR A 50 -6.60 9.64 8.93
N ASP A 51 -5.69 8.68 8.91
CA ASP A 51 -5.16 8.06 10.12
C ASP A 51 -4.26 9.04 10.87
N PHE A 52 -3.38 9.75 10.17
CA PHE A 52 -2.53 10.77 10.77
C PHE A 52 -3.34 11.89 11.43
N ALA A 53 -4.44 12.33 10.81
CA ALA A 53 -5.34 13.34 11.39
C ALA A 53 -5.96 12.93 12.73
N ASN A 54 -6.13 11.62 13.01
CA ASN A 54 -6.58 11.15 14.32
C ASN A 54 -5.58 11.45 15.46
N TRP A 55 -4.30 11.65 15.11
CA TRP A 55 -3.19 11.80 16.04
C TRP A 55 -2.52 13.17 15.94
N ASP A 56 -3.24 14.15 15.40
CA ASP A 56 -2.77 15.52 15.26
C ASP A 56 -2.19 16.07 16.56
N GLY A 57 -0.98 16.63 16.49
CA GLY A 57 -0.25 17.16 17.63
C GLY A 57 0.21 16.13 18.66
N LYS A 58 0.13 14.82 18.36
CA LYS A 58 0.51 13.73 19.28
C LYS A 58 1.66 12.88 18.78
N LEU A 59 2.08 13.08 17.54
CA LEU A 59 3.17 12.34 16.92
C LEU A 59 4.50 13.09 17.10
N VAL A 60 5.57 12.34 17.15
CA VAL A 60 6.92 12.90 17.29
C VAL A 60 7.41 13.35 15.93
N ASP A 61 7.97 14.57 15.86
CA ASP A 61 8.73 15.01 14.69
C ASP A 61 10.06 14.25 14.63
N MET A 62 10.28 13.57 13.53
CA MET A 62 11.47 12.78 13.24
C MET A 62 12.34 13.39 12.14
N SER A 63 12.19 14.67 11.86
CA SER A 63 12.92 15.36 10.78
C SER A 63 14.44 15.37 10.98
N ASP A 64 14.90 15.23 12.21
CA ASP A 64 16.32 15.17 12.58
C ASP A 64 16.94 13.78 12.52
N GLN A 65 16.14 12.76 12.21
CA GLN A 65 16.61 11.38 12.12
C GLN A 65 17.36 11.14 10.80
N GLU A 66 18.45 10.39 10.85
CA GLU A 66 19.31 10.13 9.70
C GLU A 66 18.53 9.53 8.51
N TRP A 67 17.59 8.61 8.78
CA TRP A 67 16.78 7.98 7.75
C TRP A 67 15.83 8.95 7.01
N ALA A 68 15.48 10.09 7.61
CA ALA A 68 14.52 11.03 7.01
C ALA A 68 15.03 11.61 5.68
N SER A 69 16.33 11.65 5.48
CA SER A 69 16.96 12.08 4.22
C SER A 69 17.14 10.94 3.19
N ASP A 70 16.92 9.68 3.58
CA ASP A 70 17.18 8.52 2.72
C ASP A 70 15.95 8.11 1.88
N THR A 71 14.81 8.76 2.07
CA THR A 71 13.56 8.38 1.41
C THR A 71 12.64 9.57 1.14
N ASP A 72 12.01 9.57 -0.04
CA ASP A 72 10.94 10.52 -0.39
C ASP A 72 9.55 10.02 0.05
N SER A 73 9.48 8.86 0.71
CA SER A 73 8.21 8.23 1.10
C SER A 73 7.79 8.52 2.54
N ALA A 74 8.58 9.28 3.30
CA ALA A 74 8.21 9.72 4.63
C ALA A 74 6.90 10.52 4.62
N TYR A 75 6.09 10.39 5.67
CA TYR A 75 4.93 11.25 5.82
C TYR A 75 5.36 12.56 6.49
N VAL A 76 5.29 13.63 5.70
CA VAL A 76 5.66 14.98 6.13
C VAL A 76 4.39 15.82 6.23
N ASP A 77 4.24 16.48 7.35
CA ASP A 77 3.21 17.47 7.63
C ASP A 77 3.83 18.88 7.65
N ASP A 78 3.14 19.86 7.08
CA ASP A 78 3.67 21.21 6.94
C ASP A 78 3.91 21.94 8.29
N GLU A 79 3.15 21.55 9.33
CA GLU A 79 3.20 22.17 10.66
C GLU A 79 3.98 21.34 11.68
N GLN A 80 3.95 20.00 11.54
CA GLN A 80 4.49 19.06 12.52
C GLN A 80 5.81 18.41 12.09
N GLY A 81 6.24 18.60 10.84
CA GLY A 81 7.46 18.00 10.30
C GLY A 81 7.29 16.55 9.87
N THR A 82 8.32 15.73 9.98
CA THR A 82 8.31 14.32 9.58
C THR A 82 7.70 13.46 10.67
N ILE A 83 6.43 13.12 10.54
CA ILE A 83 5.65 12.39 11.56
C ILE A 83 5.35 10.94 11.22
N GLY A 84 5.84 10.45 10.09
CA GLY A 84 5.65 9.05 9.70
C GLY A 84 6.87 8.42 9.03
N PHE A 85 7.37 7.31 9.62
CA PHE A 85 8.40 6.49 9.04
C PHE A 85 7.77 5.49 8.03
N PRO A 86 8.25 5.44 6.77
CA PRO A 86 7.74 4.50 5.76
C PRO A 86 8.38 3.12 5.96
N TYR A 87 7.74 2.25 6.75
CA TYR A 87 8.27 0.92 7.02
C TYR A 87 8.12 -0.06 5.85
N THR A 88 7.22 0.24 4.91
CA THR A 88 7.04 -0.51 3.65
C THR A 88 6.44 0.39 2.57
N THR A 89 6.80 0.13 1.32
CA THR A 89 6.17 0.70 0.14
C THR A 89 5.56 -0.43 -0.67
N GLU A 90 4.34 -0.25 -1.16
CA GLU A 90 3.61 -1.23 -1.93
C GLU A 90 3.33 -0.69 -3.33
N ALA A 91 3.38 -1.57 -4.31
CA ALA A 91 3.04 -1.24 -5.68
C ALA A 91 1.77 -2.01 -6.10
N ILE A 92 0.89 -1.33 -6.82
CA ILE A 92 -0.24 -1.98 -7.49
C ILE A 92 0.18 -2.31 -8.92
N GLY A 93 -0.01 -3.55 -9.31
CA GLY A 93 0.38 -4.01 -10.62
C GLY A 93 -0.26 -5.34 -10.99
N LEU A 94 0.01 -5.79 -12.19
CA LEU A 94 -0.41 -7.10 -12.67
C LEU A 94 0.65 -8.14 -12.29
N ALA A 95 0.30 -9.06 -11.40
CA ALA A 95 1.09 -10.27 -11.19
C ALA A 95 0.91 -11.20 -12.40
N TYR A 96 1.98 -11.77 -12.90
CA TYR A 96 1.94 -12.66 -14.05
C TYR A 96 2.65 -13.99 -13.80
N ASN A 97 2.17 -15.03 -14.48
CA ASN A 97 2.86 -16.31 -14.52
C ASN A 97 3.92 -16.26 -15.63
N LYS A 98 5.19 -16.28 -15.23
CA LYS A 98 6.32 -16.18 -16.17
C LYS A 98 6.32 -17.31 -17.21
N ASP A 99 6.01 -18.55 -16.80
CA ASP A 99 6.03 -19.69 -17.72
C ASP A 99 4.96 -19.58 -18.80
N ILE A 100 3.81 -18.97 -18.49
CA ILE A 100 2.74 -18.70 -19.46
C ILE A 100 3.19 -17.63 -20.44
N LEU A 101 3.80 -16.53 -19.99
CA LEU A 101 4.31 -15.49 -20.87
C LEU A 101 5.40 -16.03 -21.79
N ASP A 102 6.36 -16.80 -21.27
CA ASP A 102 7.43 -17.43 -22.06
C ASP A 102 6.86 -18.36 -23.15
N LYS A 103 5.90 -19.24 -22.82
CA LYS A 103 5.24 -20.10 -23.79
C LYS A 103 4.41 -19.32 -24.82
N ALA A 104 3.82 -18.22 -24.42
CA ALA A 104 3.09 -17.34 -25.34
C ALA A 104 4.03 -16.50 -26.24
N GLY A 105 5.32 -16.42 -25.91
CA GLY A 105 6.32 -15.63 -26.61
C GLY A 105 6.25 -14.14 -26.26
N ILE A 106 5.86 -13.82 -25.02
CA ILE A 106 5.70 -12.44 -24.54
C ILE A 106 6.82 -12.12 -23.55
N ASP A 107 7.61 -11.09 -23.85
CA ASP A 107 8.59 -10.53 -22.92
C ASP A 107 7.89 -9.52 -22.00
N PRO A 108 7.83 -9.76 -20.67
CA PRO A 108 7.18 -8.84 -19.73
C PRO A 108 7.81 -7.43 -19.73
N ALA A 109 9.08 -7.28 -20.09
CA ALA A 109 9.73 -5.98 -20.19
C ALA A 109 9.12 -5.08 -21.28
N THR A 110 8.39 -5.67 -22.23
CA THR A 110 7.71 -4.92 -23.30
C THR A 110 6.32 -4.43 -22.93
N LEU A 111 5.79 -4.81 -21.76
CA LEU A 111 4.43 -4.47 -21.32
C LEU A 111 4.40 -3.09 -20.65
N THR A 112 4.77 -2.06 -21.38
CA THR A 112 5.00 -0.70 -20.86
C THR A 112 3.80 0.25 -20.98
N GLY A 113 2.64 -0.24 -21.37
CA GLY A 113 1.45 0.61 -21.48
C GLY A 113 0.19 -0.18 -21.86
N PRO A 114 -0.98 0.47 -21.86
CA PRO A 114 -2.28 -0.18 -22.07
C PRO A 114 -2.36 -0.98 -23.38
N ASP A 115 -1.85 -0.43 -24.49
CA ASP A 115 -1.90 -1.10 -25.78
C ASP A 115 -1.04 -2.36 -25.82
N ALA A 116 0.17 -2.31 -25.22
CA ALA A 116 1.05 -3.47 -25.13
C ALA A 116 0.42 -4.57 -24.25
N ILE A 117 -0.18 -4.20 -23.13
CA ILE A 117 -0.89 -5.12 -22.24
C ILE A 117 -2.11 -5.73 -22.95
N LYS A 118 -2.92 -4.93 -23.65
CA LYS A 118 -4.06 -5.41 -24.42
C LYS A 118 -3.64 -6.42 -25.47
N LYS A 119 -2.60 -6.11 -26.24
CA LYS A 119 -2.05 -7.04 -27.25
C LYS A 119 -1.54 -8.33 -26.64
N ALA A 120 -0.91 -8.27 -25.46
CA ALA A 120 -0.48 -9.46 -24.75
C ALA A 120 -1.67 -10.31 -24.32
N PHE A 121 -2.73 -9.70 -23.80
CA PHE A 121 -3.97 -10.42 -23.44
C PHE A 121 -4.62 -11.08 -24.66
N GLU A 122 -4.72 -10.40 -25.80
CA GLU A 122 -5.24 -10.96 -27.04
C GLU A 122 -4.38 -12.15 -27.53
N THR A 123 -3.05 -12.04 -27.39
CA THR A 123 -2.11 -13.12 -27.74
C THR A 123 -2.31 -14.35 -26.86
N ILE A 124 -2.42 -14.16 -25.54
CA ILE A 124 -2.66 -15.25 -24.58
C ILE A 124 -4.04 -15.87 -24.82
N ASP A 125 -5.07 -15.04 -25.05
CA ASP A 125 -6.43 -15.52 -25.32
C ASP A 125 -6.49 -16.42 -26.55
N SER A 126 -5.80 -16.05 -27.61
CA SER A 126 -5.72 -16.88 -28.84
C SER A 126 -5.02 -18.22 -28.66
N LYS A 127 -4.23 -18.37 -27.60
CA LYS A 127 -3.45 -19.57 -27.27
C LYS A 127 -3.96 -20.30 -26.02
N LYS A 128 -5.13 -19.95 -25.50
CA LYS A 128 -5.63 -20.51 -24.22
C LYS A 128 -5.58 -22.01 -24.13
N ASP A 129 -6.05 -22.70 -25.16
CA ASP A 129 -6.09 -24.16 -25.20
C ASP A 129 -4.69 -24.78 -25.19
N GLU A 130 -3.77 -24.20 -25.98
CA GLU A 130 -2.36 -24.63 -26.02
C GLU A 130 -1.65 -24.40 -24.69
N LEU A 131 -1.95 -23.30 -24.03
CA LEU A 131 -1.37 -22.91 -22.74
C LEU A 131 -2.00 -23.65 -21.56
N GLY A 132 -3.14 -24.34 -21.75
CA GLY A 132 -3.86 -25.06 -20.73
C GLY A 132 -4.50 -24.16 -19.66
N ILE A 133 -4.91 -22.95 -20.04
CA ILE A 133 -5.53 -21.96 -19.13
C ILE A 133 -6.99 -21.70 -19.50
N THR A 134 -7.79 -21.36 -18.50
CA THR A 134 -9.23 -21.07 -18.68
C THR A 134 -9.51 -19.59 -18.85
N ALA A 135 -8.65 -18.72 -18.37
CA ALA A 135 -8.80 -17.28 -18.45
C ALA A 135 -7.44 -16.59 -18.56
N VAL A 136 -7.42 -15.45 -19.24
CA VAL A 136 -6.21 -14.59 -19.40
C VAL A 136 -5.93 -13.81 -18.13
N VAL A 137 -6.98 -13.33 -17.47
CA VAL A 137 -6.91 -12.52 -16.25
C VAL A 137 -7.76 -13.16 -15.17
N GLY A 138 -7.18 -13.36 -13.99
CA GLY A 138 -7.90 -13.68 -12.77
C GLY A 138 -8.15 -12.40 -11.96
N TYR A 139 -9.40 -12.13 -11.65
CA TYR A 139 -9.78 -11.04 -10.76
C TYR A 139 -10.53 -11.62 -9.56
N CYS A 140 -10.04 -11.35 -8.34
CA CYS A 140 -10.71 -11.81 -7.14
C CYS A 140 -11.73 -10.78 -6.67
N ALA A 141 -13.00 -11.16 -6.61
CA ALA A 141 -14.02 -10.42 -5.90
C ALA A 141 -13.89 -10.74 -4.40
N GLU A 142 -13.48 -9.79 -3.62
CA GLU A 142 -13.28 -9.96 -2.19
C GLU A 142 -14.56 -9.74 -1.37
N PRO A 143 -14.66 -10.30 -0.16
CA PRO A 143 -15.74 -9.98 0.76
C PRO A 143 -15.83 -8.49 1.07
N VAL A 144 -17.01 -8.04 1.50
CA VAL A 144 -17.29 -6.59 1.77
C VAL A 144 -16.25 -5.93 2.69
N ASN A 145 -15.69 -6.66 3.64
CA ASN A 145 -14.67 -6.13 4.54
C ASN A 145 -13.25 -6.05 3.94
N LEU A 146 -13.04 -6.55 2.72
CA LEU A 146 -11.77 -6.51 2.00
C LEU A 146 -11.87 -5.86 0.62
N TYR A 147 -13.02 -5.27 0.27
CA TYR A 147 -13.26 -4.64 -1.05
C TYR A 147 -12.25 -3.53 -1.40
N TRP A 148 -11.59 -2.99 -0.41
CA TRP A 148 -10.58 -1.95 -0.57
C TRP A 148 -9.39 -2.40 -1.42
N SER A 149 -9.01 -3.68 -1.37
CA SER A 149 -7.79 -4.14 -2.03
C SER A 149 -7.95 -4.27 -3.56
N THR A 150 -9.10 -4.69 -4.05
CA THR A 150 -9.33 -4.88 -5.49
C THR A 150 -10.18 -3.78 -6.13
N GLY A 151 -11.17 -3.27 -5.43
CA GLY A 151 -12.07 -2.23 -5.95
C GLY A 151 -11.54 -0.83 -5.70
N GLN A 152 -11.42 -0.46 -4.44
CA GLN A 152 -11.06 0.90 -4.05
C GLN A 152 -9.66 1.30 -4.50
N HIS A 153 -8.66 0.42 -4.34
CA HIS A 153 -7.28 0.71 -4.77
C HIS A 153 -7.19 0.92 -6.28
N LEU A 154 -7.87 0.12 -7.10
CA LEU A 154 -7.86 0.32 -8.56
C LEU A 154 -8.49 1.66 -8.95
N PHE A 155 -9.62 2.02 -8.32
CA PHE A 155 -10.29 3.28 -8.57
C PHE A 155 -9.46 4.47 -8.10
N ALA A 156 -8.93 4.43 -6.88
CA ALA A 156 -8.07 5.48 -6.35
C ALA A 156 -6.82 5.68 -7.20
N ASN A 157 -6.13 4.61 -7.56
CA ASN A 157 -4.95 4.71 -8.43
C ASN A 157 -5.26 5.25 -9.84
N TYR A 158 -6.45 5.00 -10.36
CA TYR A 158 -6.88 5.60 -11.62
C TYR A 158 -7.06 7.12 -11.49
N LEU A 159 -7.68 7.57 -10.40
CA LEU A 159 -7.89 8.99 -10.11
C LEU A 159 -6.56 9.71 -9.82
N ASP A 160 -5.68 9.06 -9.07
CA ASP A 160 -4.42 9.67 -8.61
C ASP A 160 -3.31 9.57 -9.66
N ALA A 161 -3.56 8.93 -10.81
CA ALA A 161 -2.55 8.68 -11.82
C ALA A 161 -1.90 9.99 -12.32
N GLY A 162 -0.64 10.19 -11.95
CA GLY A 162 0.14 11.37 -12.32
C GLY A 162 -0.04 12.59 -11.41
N LEU A 163 -0.86 12.49 -10.36
CA LEU A 163 -1.03 13.53 -9.36
C LEU A 163 0.05 13.43 -8.26
N LYS A 164 0.28 14.55 -7.58
CA LYS A 164 1.05 14.58 -6.33
C LYS A 164 0.17 14.15 -5.15
N ARG A 165 0.80 13.83 -4.03
CA ARG A 165 0.12 13.32 -2.82
C ARG A 165 -1.02 14.19 -2.30
N ASP A 166 -0.87 15.50 -2.39
CA ASP A 166 -1.79 16.53 -1.90
C ASP A 166 -2.71 17.12 -2.98
N ASP A 167 -2.65 16.61 -4.20
CA ASP A 167 -3.47 17.08 -5.30
C ASP A 167 -4.85 16.40 -5.27
N THR A 168 -5.89 17.14 -4.92
CA THR A 168 -7.27 16.68 -4.80
C THR A 168 -8.12 16.91 -6.05
N THR A 169 -7.50 17.37 -7.16
CA THR A 169 -8.22 17.85 -8.35
C THR A 169 -9.35 16.94 -8.80
N TYR A 170 -9.09 15.64 -8.99
CA TYR A 170 -10.11 14.72 -9.49
C TYR A 170 -11.13 14.30 -8.42
N ILE A 171 -10.73 14.26 -7.15
CA ILE A 171 -11.63 14.01 -6.02
C ILE A 171 -12.63 15.17 -5.87
N ASP A 172 -12.16 16.39 -5.98
CA ASP A 172 -13.00 17.57 -5.92
C ASP A 172 -13.97 17.64 -7.10
N MET A 173 -13.51 17.34 -8.31
CA MET A 173 -14.39 17.21 -9.47
C MET A 173 -15.52 16.19 -9.26
N LEU A 174 -15.20 15.02 -8.68
CA LEU A 174 -16.23 14.00 -8.37
C LEU A 174 -17.22 14.49 -7.31
N ASN A 175 -16.75 15.17 -6.29
CA ASN A 175 -17.60 15.73 -5.23
C ASN A 175 -18.54 16.82 -5.77
N ASP A 176 -18.11 17.56 -6.78
CA ASP A 176 -18.87 18.60 -7.46
C ASP A 176 -19.83 18.06 -8.54
N GLY A 177 -19.85 16.73 -8.75
CA GLY A 177 -20.73 16.06 -9.71
C GLY A 177 -20.22 16.08 -11.15
N GLY A 178 -18.91 16.24 -11.34
CA GLY A 178 -18.21 16.21 -12.62
C GLY A 178 -17.91 14.80 -13.14
#